data_898d8e95bc03f15c9cb9c2432bc5a9ff
#
_entry.id   898d8e95bc03f15c9cb9c2432bc5a9ff
#
_cell.length_a   1.000
_cell.length_b   1.000
_cell.length_c   1.000
_cell.angle_alpha   90.00
_cell.angle_beta   90.00
_cell.angle_gamma   90.00
#
_symmetry.space_group_name_H-M   'P 1'
#
loop_
_entity.id
_entity.type
_entity.pdbx_description
1 polymer ?
#
loop_
_entity_poly.entity_id
_entity_poly.type
_entity_poly.pdbx_seq_one_letter_code
_entity_poly.pdbx_strand_id
1 'polypeptide(L)'
;DVAAGKGAISGMGAGVSMRIMTGAPIPSGADAVIPLEWTDRGLAQVAIRQPARSGTSIRRAGEDLPAGAPALAAGAALGPQQIALLAAIGRDRVTVRPRPRVLVVSTGSELVEVGHPAGFGEVPDANSYLLAAAARDAGADAYRVGIVPDDHTKLLDVLESQLLRADVLVTTGGVSMGAFDIVKQALSELGTVSFTRVAMQPGKPQGFGHLGDHVPIFCLPGNPVSALVSFEVFVRPAIRKLLGKRSIQRATVQASALERIESPAGVRQYRRGVLHREANGGYSVTLVGGPGSHLIAAMASANCLVVIDEEVTEVVSGSRVTVIPLLLSQR
;
A
#
# COMPACT_ATOMS: atom_id res chain seq x y z
N ASP A 1 -35.53 32.29 -17.58
CA ASP A 1 -34.77 31.24 -16.90
C ASP A 1 -33.38 31.13 -17.49
N VAL A 2 -32.37 31.18 -16.62
CA VAL A 2 -30.95 30.99 -16.98
C VAL A 2 -30.50 29.57 -16.58
N ALA A 3 -30.23 28.77 -17.58
CA ALA A 3 -29.74 27.40 -17.35
C ALA A 3 -28.22 27.31 -17.35
N ALA A 4 -27.65 26.35 -16.63
CA ALA A 4 -26.24 26.05 -16.70
C ALA A 4 -25.84 25.63 -18.14
N GLY A 5 -24.66 26.05 -18.61
CA GLY A 5 -24.13 25.71 -19.95
C GLY A 5 -24.64 26.56 -21.10
N LYS A 6 -25.48 27.59 -20.88
CA LYS A 6 -25.86 28.57 -21.92
C LYS A 6 -24.78 29.66 -22.05
N GLY A 7 -24.24 29.81 -23.26
CA GLY A 7 -23.12 30.76 -23.53
C GLY A 7 -23.48 32.23 -23.65
N ALA A 8 -24.75 32.59 -23.88
CA ALA A 8 -25.20 34.00 -24.00
C ALA A 8 -26.34 34.24 -23.02
N ILE A 9 -26.15 35.20 -22.12
CA ILE A 9 -27.15 35.64 -21.15
C ILE A 9 -27.38 37.13 -21.38
N SER A 10 -28.66 37.50 -21.54
CA SER A 10 -29.05 38.91 -21.62
C SER A 10 -28.73 39.60 -20.30
N GLY A 11 -28.24 40.82 -20.37
CA GLY A 11 -28.11 41.68 -19.18
C GLY A 11 -29.48 41.98 -18.57
N MET A 12 -29.46 42.28 -17.27
CA MET A 12 -30.70 42.71 -16.58
C MET A 12 -30.56 44.16 -16.07
N GLY A 13 -31.68 44.90 -16.18
CA GLY A 13 -31.77 46.27 -15.64
C GLY A 13 -32.24 46.28 -14.18
N ALA A 14 -32.17 47.45 -13.58
CA ALA A 14 -32.68 47.66 -12.23
C ALA A 14 -34.18 47.33 -12.13
N GLY A 15 -34.59 46.69 -11.04
CA GLY A 15 -35.97 46.29 -10.81
C GLY A 15 -36.39 44.97 -11.51
N VAL A 16 -35.48 44.31 -12.24
CA VAL A 16 -35.73 43.06 -12.92
C VAL A 16 -35.03 41.91 -12.15
N SER A 17 -35.69 40.80 -12.09
CA SER A 17 -35.07 39.53 -11.59
C SER A 17 -35.12 38.45 -12.66
N MET A 18 -34.14 37.54 -12.63
CA MET A 18 -34.09 36.37 -13.49
C MET A 18 -34.00 35.10 -12.67
N ARG A 19 -34.83 34.12 -12.98
CA ARG A 19 -34.69 32.80 -12.38
C ARG A 19 -33.45 32.13 -12.94
N ILE A 20 -32.59 31.64 -12.06
CA ILE A 20 -31.29 31.08 -12.40
C ILE A 20 -31.11 29.71 -11.76
N MET A 21 -30.48 28.78 -12.47
CA MET A 21 -30.13 27.45 -11.95
C MET A 21 -28.74 27.49 -11.34
N THR A 22 -28.53 26.61 -10.34
CA THR A 22 -27.21 26.42 -9.72
C THR A 22 -26.16 26.08 -10.79
N GLY A 23 -25.02 26.76 -10.76
CA GLY A 23 -23.94 26.62 -11.74
C GLY A 23 -24.12 27.38 -13.03
N ALA A 24 -25.23 28.11 -13.22
CA ALA A 24 -25.40 29.00 -14.36
C ALA A 24 -24.56 30.28 -14.19
N PRO A 25 -24.06 30.88 -15.30
CA PRO A 25 -23.34 32.15 -15.24
C PRO A 25 -24.26 33.27 -14.83
N ILE A 26 -23.76 34.20 -14.04
CA ILE A 26 -24.54 35.34 -13.51
C ILE A 26 -24.79 36.34 -14.63
N PRO A 27 -26.05 36.77 -14.87
CA PRO A 27 -26.36 37.82 -15.83
C PRO A 27 -25.64 39.14 -15.49
N SER A 28 -25.20 39.89 -16.51
CA SER A 28 -24.65 41.22 -16.29
C SER A 28 -25.73 42.12 -15.70
N GLY A 29 -25.37 42.94 -14.68
CA GLY A 29 -26.30 43.73 -13.90
C GLY A 29 -26.90 43.08 -12.67
N ALA A 30 -26.70 41.77 -12.49
CA ALA A 30 -27.03 41.08 -11.24
C ALA A 30 -25.88 41.17 -10.23
N ASP A 31 -26.19 41.47 -8.99
CA ASP A 31 -25.23 41.61 -7.90
C ASP A 31 -25.46 40.64 -6.75
N ALA A 32 -26.56 39.89 -6.73
CA ALA A 32 -26.85 38.86 -5.76
C ALA A 32 -27.76 37.76 -6.36
N VAL A 33 -27.66 36.55 -5.81
CA VAL A 33 -28.61 35.46 -6.06
C VAL A 33 -29.34 35.14 -4.78
N ILE A 34 -30.67 35.24 -4.85
CA ILE A 34 -31.57 35.00 -3.71
C ILE A 34 -32.06 33.55 -3.78
N PRO A 35 -31.92 32.77 -2.69
CA PRO A 35 -32.50 31.41 -2.63
C PRO A 35 -34.02 31.44 -2.90
N LEU A 36 -34.48 30.46 -3.67
CA LEU A 36 -35.91 30.36 -4.04
C LEU A 36 -36.81 30.27 -2.81
N GLU A 37 -36.32 29.74 -1.70
CA GLU A 37 -36.98 29.61 -0.41
C GLU A 37 -37.26 30.97 0.26
N TRP A 38 -36.51 32.01 -0.13
CA TRP A 38 -36.70 33.37 0.38
C TRP A 38 -37.66 34.20 -0.48
N THR A 39 -38.37 33.54 -1.40
CA THR A 39 -39.30 34.16 -2.33
C THR A 39 -40.69 33.56 -2.23
N ASP A 40 -41.69 34.18 -2.88
CA ASP A 40 -43.04 33.63 -3.10
C ASP A 40 -43.12 32.74 -4.34
N ARG A 41 -41.98 32.54 -5.06
CA ARG A 41 -41.89 31.77 -6.33
C ARG A 41 -42.77 32.36 -7.48
N GLY A 42 -43.14 33.64 -7.43
CA GLY A 42 -43.91 34.29 -8.47
C GLY A 42 -43.24 34.23 -9.85
N LEU A 43 -44.01 34.06 -10.92
CA LEU A 43 -43.51 33.94 -12.30
C LEU A 43 -43.47 35.26 -13.06
N ALA A 44 -44.46 36.11 -12.91
CA ALA A 44 -44.53 37.44 -13.55
C ALA A 44 -43.90 38.54 -12.68
N GLN A 45 -44.10 38.42 -11.39
CA GLN A 45 -43.47 39.21 -10.35
C GLN A 45 -43.06 38.26 -9.23
N VAL A 46 -41.94 38.54 -8.56
CA VAL A 46 -41.45 37.76 -7.43
C VAL A 46 -41.32 38.67 -6.21
N ALA A 47 -41.95 38.28 -5.11
CA ALA A 47 -41.79 38.94 -3.82
C ALA A 47 -40.63 38.34 -3.06
N ILE A 48 -39.66 39.15 -2.71
CA ILE A 48 -38.48 38.76 -1.91
C ILE A 48 -38.80 38.97 -0.44
N ARG A 49 -38.73 37.91 0.36
CA ARG A 49 -39.12 37.91 1.79
C ARG A 49 -37.94 38.24 2.72
N GLN A 50 -36.70 38.02 2.23
CA GLN A 50 -35.49 38.28 2.99
C GLN A 50 -34.48 39.08 2.15
N PRO A 51 -33.86 40.15 2.68
CA PRO A 51 -32.89 40.96 1.96
C PRO A 51 -31.60 40.14 1.78
N ALA A 52 -30.96 40.28 0.62
CA ALA A 52 -29.64 39.74 0.35
C ALA A 52 -28.62 40.90 0.20
N ARG A 53 -27.40 40.63 0.65
CA ARG A 53 -26.28 41.55 0.41
C ARG A 53 -25.70 41.31 -0.99
N SER A 54 -25.10 42.32 -1.58
CA SER A 54 -24.35 42.19 -2.82
C SER A 54 -23.28 41.09 -2.67
N GLY A 55 -23.17 40.19 -3.66
CA GLY A 55 -22.32 39.01 -3.66
C GLY A 55 -22.94 37.75 -3.03
N THR A 56 -24.14 37.83 -2.43
CA THR A 56 -24.81 36.68 -1.87
C THR A 56 -24.99 35.58 -2.91
N SER A 57 -24.55 34.35 -2.61
CA SER A 57 -24.64 33.12 -3.46
C SER A 57 -24.01 33.25 -4.84
N ILE A 58 -23.10 34.19 -5.05
CA ILE A 58 -22.29 34.35 -6.27
C ILE A 58 -20.89 33.76 -6.01
N ARG A 59 -20.52 32.74 -6.76
CA ARG A 59 -19.17 32.22 -6.76
C ARG A 59 -18.29 33.00 -7.71
N ARG A 60 -17.16 33.49 -7.22
CA ARG A 60 -16.22 34.29 -8.03
C ARG A 60 -15.13 33.42 -8.63
N ALA A 61 -14.62 33.82 -9.79
CA ALA A 61 -13.46 33.14 -10.38
C ALA A 61 -12.27 33.21 -9.41
N GLY A 62 -11.62 32.04 -9.19
CA GLY A 62 -10.49 31.93 -8.29
C GLY A 62 -10.82 31.90 -6.79
N GLU A 63 -12.12 31.84 -6.41
CA GLU A 63 -12.54 31.79 -5.00
C GLU A 63 -11.97 30.56 -4.27
N ASP A 64 -11.98 29.37 -4.92
CA ASP A 64 -11.43 28.13 -4.37
C ASP A 64 -9.94 27.96 -4.73
N LEU A 65 -9.60 28.17 -6.00
CA LEU A 65 -8.23 28.04 -6.50
C LEU A 65 -7.92 29.26 -7.43
N PRO A 66 -7.12 30.22 -6.96
CA PRO A 66 -6.72 31.37 -7.78
C PRO A 66 -5.85 30.94 -8.99
N ALA A 67 -5.98 31.65 -10.10
CA ALA A 67 -5.13 31.45 -11.26
C ALA A 67 -3.65 31.65 -10.89
N GLY A 68 -2.81 30.68 -11.31
CA GLY A 68 -1.37 30.67 -10.99
C GLY A 68 -1.00 30.06 -9.64
N ALA A 69 -1.99 29.77 -8.78
CA ALA A 69 -1.71 29.04 -7.54
C ALA A 69 -1.41 27.55 -7.83
N PRO A 70 -0.52 26.92 -7.05
CA PRO A 70 -0.23 25.50 -7.20
C PRO A 70 -1.44 24.66 -6.76
N ALA A 71 -2.02 23.89 -7.70
CA ALA A 71 -3.16 23.01 -7.41
C ALA A 71 -2.76 21.80 -6.54
N LEU A 72 -1.61 21.21 -6.82
CA LEU A 72 -1.05 20.08 -6.08
C LEU A 72 0.46 20.24 -5.95
N ALA A 73 0.99 19.90 -4.79
CA ALA A 73 2.44 19.88 -4.58
C ALA A 73 3.07 18.63 -5.22
N ALA A 74 4.33 18.74 -5.63
CA ALA A 74 5.12 17.59 -6.07
C ALA A 74 5.20 16.54 -4.94
N GLY A 75 5.01 15.26 -5.29
CA GLY A 75 4.98 14.16 -4.34
C GLY A 75 3.63 13.96 -3.63
N ALA A 76 2.60 14.74 -3.97
CA ALA A 76 1.25 14.49 -3.47
C ALA A 76 0.74 13.11 -3.95
N ALA A 77 0.08 12.40 -3.05
CA ALA A 77 -0.61 11.16 -3.42
C ALA A 77 -1.89 11.51 -4.19
N LEU A 78 -2.08 10.88 -5.35
CA LEU A 78 -3.27 11.09 -6.18
C LEU A 78 -4.37 10.12 -5.75
N GLY A 79 -5.28 10.59 -4.90
CA GLY A 79 -6.53 9.93 -4.57
C GLY A 79 -7.71 10.51 -5.37
N PRO A 80 -8.94 10.05 -5.09
CA PRO A 80 -10.14 10.53 -5.81
C PRO A 80 -10.30 12.06 -5.81
N GLN A 81 -10.03 12.72 -4.69
CA GLN A 81 -10.16 14.16 -4.54
C GLN A 81 -9.15 14.91 -5.40
N GLN A 82 -7.90 14.45 -5.47
CA GLN A 82 -6.84 15.04 -6.29
C GLN A 82 -7.14 14.86 -7.79
N ILE A 83 -7.68 13.71 -8.16
CA ILE A 83 -8.11 13.43 -9.54
C ILE A 83 -9.27 14.37 -9.92
N ALA A 84 -10.25 14.55 -9.04
CA ALA A 84 -11.36 15.48 -9.27
C ALA A 84 -10.87 16.92 -9.45
N LEU A 85 -9.92 17.39 -8.63
CA LEU A 85 -9.32 18.71 -8.77
C LEU A 85 -8.61 18.86 -10.11
N LEU A 86 -7.78 17.89 -10.51
CA LEU A 86 -7.08 17.91 -11.80
C LEU A 86 -8.05 17.98 -12.97
N ALA A 87 -9.13 17.20 -12.92
CA ALA A 87 -10.19 17.23 -13.93
C ALA A 87 -10.91 18.59 -13.96
N ALA A 88 -11.23 19.16 -12.78
CA ALA A 88 -11.91 20.46 -12.68
C ALA A 88 -11.09 21.64 -13.26
N ILE A 89 -9.75 21.56 -13.18
CA ILE A 89 -8.84 22.55 -13.78
C ILE A 89 -8.42 22.21 -15.21
N GLY A 90 -9.04 21.18 -15.84
CA GLY A 90 -8.82 20.79 -17.23
C GLY A 90 -7.50 20.07 -17.49
N ARG A 91 -6.91 19.40 -16.49
CA ARG A 91 -5.69 18.60 -16.65
C ARG A 91 -6.03 17.13 -16.91
N ASP A 92 -5.83 16.70 -18.15
CA ASP A 92 -6.05 15.32 -18.59
C ASP A 92 -4.86 14.41 -18.29
N ARG A 93 -3.66 14.96 -18.10
CA ARG A 93 -2.41 14.24 -17.84
C ARG A 93 -1.55 14.92 -16.79
N VAL A 94 -0.92 14.11 -15.96
CA VAL A 94 0.09 14.54 -14.98
C VAL A 94 1.24 13.54 -14.93
N THR A 95 2.44 14.03 -14.68
CA THR A 95 3.61 13.16 -14.46
C THR A 95 3.55 12.56 -13.07
N VAL A 96 3.67 11.24 -12.99
CA VAL A 96 3.68 10.48 -11.73
C VAL A 96 4.91 9.59 -11.62
N ARG A 97 5.26 9.15 -10.42
CA ARG A 97 6.26 8.09 -10.24
C ARG A 97 5.70 6.77 -10.78
N PRO A 98 6.47 6.01 -11.57
CA PRO A 98 6.03 4.69 -12.01
C PRO A 98 5.90 3.75 -10.83
N ARG A 99 5.07 2.72 -10.97
CA ARG A 99 5.06 1.60 -10.03
C ARG A 99 6.31 0.75 -10.26
N PRO A 100 7.08 0.40 -9.21
CA PRO A 100 8.23 -0.47 -9.38
C PRO A 100 7.78 -1.87 -9.81
N ARG A 101 8.50 -2.43 -10.77
CA ARG A 101 8.30 -3.79 -11.26
C ARG A 101 9.05 -4.75 -10.35
N VAL A 102 8.32 -5.57 -9.60
CA VAL A 102 8.87 -6.55 -8.66
C VAL A 102 8.76 -7.93 -9.27
N LEU A 103 9.87 -8.61 -9.45
CA LEU A 103 9.92 -9.97 -9.94
C LEU A 103 10.22 -10.94 -8.79
N VAL A 104 9.38 -11.96 -8.67
CA VAL A 104 9.48 -12.98 -7.63
C VAL A 104 9.87 -14.30 -8.26
N VAL A 105 10.94 -14.89 -7.74
CA VAL A 105 11.49 -16.17 -8.17
C VAL A 105 11.48 -17.13 -6.98
N SER A 106 10.83 -18.27 -7.11
CA SER A 106 10.94 -19.37 -6.16
C SER A 106 12.04 -20.33 -6.58
N THR A 107 12.87 -20.74 -5.64
CA THR A 107 13.94 -21.72 -5.87
C THR A 107 13.76 -22.93 -4.96
N GLY A 108 13.92 -24.10 -5.51
CA GLY A 108 13.82 -25.38 -4.80
C GLY A 108 13.42 -26.48 -5.77
N SER A 109 14.18 -27.58 -5.77
CA SER A 109 13.89 -28.76 -6.60
C SER A 109 12.70 -29.56 -6.07
N GLU A 110 12.26 -29.29 -4.82
CA GLU A 110 11.04 -29.84 -4.21
C GLU A 110 9.76 -29.13 -4.64
N LEU A 111 9.88 -27.97 -5.30
CA LEU A 111 8.72 -27.14 -5.62
C LEU A 111 8.03 -27.61 -6.90
N VAL A 112 6.69 -27.64 -6.86
CA VAL A 112 5.84 -27.84 -8.04
C VAL A 112 4.89 -26.67 -8.23
N GLU A 113 4.52 -26.42 -9.49
CA GLU A 113 3.56 -25.34 -9.80
C GLU A 113 2.16 -25.71 -9.27
N VAL A 114 1.44 -24.69 -8.79
CA VAL A 114 0.07 -24.88 -8.27
C VAL A 114 -0.85 -25.42 -9.36
N GLY A 115 -1.65 -26.42 -9.00
CA GLY A 115 -2.52 -27.14 -9.94
C GLY A 115 -1.92 -28.43 -10.50
N HIS A 116 -0.64 -28.70 -10.26
CA HIS A 116 -0.03 -29.99 -10.55
C HIS A 116 -0.06 -30.89 -9.30
N PRO A 117 -0.29 -32.19 -9.44
CA PRO A 117 -0.21 -33.12 -8.33
C PRO A 117 1.23 -33.13 -7.78
N ALA A 118 1.38 -32.95 -6.48
CA ALA A 118 2.68 -33.10 -5.83
C ALA A 118 3.02 -34.58 -5.62
N GLY A 119 4.20 -34.99 -6.06
CA GLY A 119 4.76 -36.32 -5.78
C GLY A 119 5.31 -36.44 -4.36
N PHE A 120 5.92 -37.57 -4.07
CA PHE A 120 6.58 -37.78 -2.77
C PHE A 120 7.75 -36.80 -2.59
N GLY A 121 7.73 -36.04 -1.50
CA GLY A 121 8.77 -35.05 -1.21
C GLY A 121 8.58 -33.69 -1.92
N GLU A 122 7.59 -33.54 -2.76
CA GLU A 122 7.28 -32.29 -3.44
C GLU A 122 6.23 -31.47 -2.69
N VAL A 123 6.31 -30.14 -2.83
CA VAL A 123 5.37 -29.20 -2.23
C VAL A 123 4.97 -28.10 -3.25
N PRO A 124 3.70 -27.70 -3.29
CA PRO A 124 3.28 -26.58 -4.15
C PRO A 124 3.95 -25.26 -3.75
N ASP A 125 4.37 -24.48 -4.75
CA ASP A 125 4.94 -23.15 -4.54
C ASP A 125 3.90 -22.17 -4.03
N ALA A 126 3.83 -21.99 -2.73
CA ALA A 126 2.97 -20.97 -2.11
C ALA A 126 3.65 -19.59 -2.00
N ASN A 127 4.98 -19.57 -1.94
CA ASN A 127 5.74 -18.36 -1.61
C ASN A 127 5.71 -17.33 -2.74
N SER A 128 5.85 -17.73 -3.99
CA SER A 128 5.81 -16.76 -5.10
C SER A 128 4.44 -16.09 -5.21
N TYR A 129 3.36 -16.81 -4.96
CA TYR A 129 2.01 -16.24 -4.91
C TYR A 129 1.86 -15.25 -3.76
N LEU A 130 2.30 -15.63 -2.56
CA LEU A 130 2.29 -14.80 -1.36
C LEU A 130 3.06 -13.49 -1.59
N LEU A 131 4.30 -13.60 -2.05
CA LEU A 131 5.19 -12.45 -2.21
C LEU A 131 4.76 -11.53 -3.35
N ALA A 132 4.26 -12.08 -4.46
CA ALA A 132 3.69 -11.28 -5.55
C ALA A 132 2.42 -10.52 -5.11
N ALA A 133 1.56 -11.16 -4.33
CA ALA A 133 0.37 -10.51 -3.75
C ALA A 133 0.77 -9.40 -2.76
N ALA A 134 1.74 -9.67 -1.88
CA ALA A 134 2.25 -8.70 -0.92
C ALA A 134 2.93 -7.49 -1.60
N ALA A 135 3.65 -7.72 -2.71
CA ALA A 135 4.27 -6.66 -3.49
C ALA A 135 3.22 -5.76 -4.18
N ARG A 136 2.12 -6.33 -4.70
CA ARG A 136 0.99 -5.57 -5.23
C ARG A 136 0.30 -4.76 -4.13
N ASP A 137 0.10 -5.33 -2.94
CA ASP A 137 -0.43 -4.61 -1.76
C ASP A 137 0.50 -3.45 -1.34
N ALA A 138 1.81 -3.60 -1.50
CA ALA A 138 2.77 -2.53 -1.27
C ALA A 138 2.73 -1.41 -2.33
N GLY A 139 2.08 -1.65 -3.48
CA GLY A 139 1.88 -0.71 -4.58
C GLY A 139 2.76 -0.96 -5.81
N ALA A 140 3.41 -2.11 -5.91
CA ALA A 140 4.23 -2.50 -7.05
C ALA A 140 3.41 -3.20 -8.15
N ASP A 141 3.96 -3.24 -9.35
CA ASP A 141 3.56 -4.18 -10.39
C ASP A 141 4.41 -5.45 -10.22
N ALA A 142 3.78 -6.52 -9.71
CA ALA A 142 4.51 -7.73 -9.32
C ALA A 142 4.19 -8.92 -10.23
N TYR A 143 5.25 -9.64 -10.60
CA TYR A 143 5.20 -10.79 -11.50
C TYR A 143 5.95 -11.98 -10.89
N ARG A 144 5.43 -13.17 -11.14
CA ARG A 144 6.11 -14.43 -10.84
C ARG A 144 6.88 -14.86 -12.08
N VAL A 145 8.13 -15.28 -11.90
CA VAL A 145 8.97 -15.80 -13.01
C VAL A 145 8.83 -17.32 -13.16
N GLY A 146 8.29 -17.99 -12.14
CA GLY A 146 8.19 -19.42 -12.07
C GLY A 146 9.19 -20.02 -11.08
N ILE A 147 9.23 -21.36 -11.05
CA ILE A 147 10.11 -22.15 -10.17
C ILE A 147 11.42 -22.38 -10.89
N VAL A 148 12.52 -22.05 -10.23
CA VAL A 148 13.87 -22.37 -10.70
C VAL A 148 14.39 -23.54 -9.87
N PRO A 149 14.78 -24.66 -10.48
CA PRO A 149 15.38 -25.77 -9.75
C PRO A 149 16.71 -25.36 -9.11
N ASP A 150 17.19 -26.16 -8.18
CA ASP A 150 18.47 -25.94 -7.51
C ASP A 150 19.66 -26.20 -8.47
N ASP A 151 19.80 -25.30 -9.43
CA ASP A 151 20.82 -25.29 -10.48
C ASP A 151 21.42 -23.88 -10.61
N HIS A 152 22.72 -23.78 -10.34
CA HIS A 152 23.46 -22.52 -10.33
C HIS A 152 23.32 -21.74 -11.62
N THR A 153 23.58 -22.39 -12.76
CA THR A 153 23.59 -21.74 -14.08
C THR A 153 22.19 -21.28 -14.46
N LYS A 154 21.18 -22.14 -14.27
CA LYS A 154 19.79 -21.78 -14.56
C LYS A 154 19.29 -20.61 -13.72
N LEU A 155 19.70 -20.55 -12.44
CA LEU A 155 19.33 -19.44 -11.56
C LEU A 155 19.90 -18.12 -12.09
N LEU A 156 21.18 -18.08 -12.42
CA LEU A 156 21.83 -16.88 -12.96
C LEU A 156 21.23 -16.47 -14.31
N ASP A 157 21.05 -17.40 -15.25
CA ASP A 157 20.44 -17.14 -16.56
C ASP A 157 19.02 -16.53 -16.40
N VAL A 158 18.22 -17.09 -15.49
CA VAL A 158 16.87 -16.57 -15.19
C VAL A 158 16.97 -15.15 -14.62
N LEU A 159 17.80 -14.92 -13.62
CA LEU A 159 17.91 -13.61 -12.98
C LEU A 159 18.44 -12.56 -13.97
N GLU A 160 19.47 -12.86 -14.74
CA GLU A 160 20.02 -11.95 -15.76
C GLU A 160 19.01 -11.60 -16.83
N SER A 161 18.24 -12.59 -17.32
CA SER A 161 17.19 -12.35 -18.32
C SER A 161 16.09 -11.39 -17.84
N GLN A 162 15.94 -11.24 -16.52
CA GLN A 162 14.91 -10.39 -15.92
C GLN A 162 15.40 -8.98 -15.56
N LEU A 163 16.70 -8.71 -15.57
CA LEU A 163 17.26 -7.41 -15.14
C LEU A 163 16.66 -6.21 -15.88
N LEU A 164 16.41 -6.33 -17.20
CA LEU A 164 15.81 -5.26 -17.99
C LEU A 164 14.32 -5.01 -17.67
N ARG A 165 13.67 -5.97 -17.00
CA ARG A 165 12.24 -5.94 -16.72
C ARG A 165 11.92 -5.69 -15.24
N ALA A 166 12.92 -5.76 -14.36
CA ALA A 166 12.79 -5.63 -12.92
C ALA A 166 13.36 -4.30 -12.43
N ASP A 167 12.65 -3.69 -11.49
CA ASP A 167 13.17 -2.62 -10.64
C ASP A 167 13.55 -3.17 -9.25
N VAL A 168 13.06 -4.37 -8.90
CA VAL A 168 13.39 -5.14 -7.69
C VAL A 168 13.27 -6.63 -7.99
N LEU A 169 14.24 -7.41 -7.57
CA LEU A 169 14.20 -8.88 -7.59
C LEU A 169 13.98 -9.42 -6.17
N VAL A 170 13.16 -10.45 -6.06
CA VAL A 170 12.91 -11.16 -4.80
C VAL A 170 13.04 -12.65 -5.06
N THR A 171 13.99 -13.32 -4.42
CA THR A 171 14.05 -14.79 -4.42
C THR A 171 13.53 -15.35 -3.10
N THR A 172 12.96 -16.53 -3.11
CA THR A 172 12.54 -17.26 -1.92
C THR A 172 12.97 -18.71 -2.01
N GLY A 173 13.61 -19.20 -0.96
CA GLY A 173 14.33 -20.49 -0.94
C GLY A 173 15.84 -20.31 -1.08
N GLY A 174 16.60 -21.38 -0.83
CA GLY A 174 18.05 -21.43 -1.07
C GLY A 174 18.93 -20.50 -0.24
N VAL A 175 18.46 -20.00 0.92
CA VAL A 175 19.21 -19.05 1.78
C VAL A 175 19.45 -19.58 3.20
N SER A 176 19.16 -20.85 3.47
CA SER A 176 19.36 -21.48 4.77
C SER A 176 20.85 -21.80 5.02
N MET A 177 21.14 -22.57 6.05
CA MET A 177 22.50 -23.02 6.40
C MET A 177 22.86 -24.38 5.77
N GLY A 178 22.06 -24.86 4.81
CA GLY A 178 22.28 -26.13 4.13
C GLY A 178 23.50 -26.09 3.20
N ALA A 179 24.16 -27.24 3.04
CA ALA A 179 25.28 -27.37 2.13
C ALA A 179 24.89 -27.24 0.64
N PHE A 180 23.60 -27.21 0.35
CA PHE A 180 23.01 -27.14 -0.99
C PHE A 180 22.27 -25.82 -1.27
N ASP A 181 22.61 -24.74 -0.56
CA ASP A 181 21.97 -23.44 -0.77
C ASP A 181 22.54 -22.74 -2.02
N ILE A 182 22.06 -23.18 -3.17
CA ILE A 182 22.52 -22.75 -4.49
C ILE A 182 22.35 -21.24 -4.70
N VAL A 183 21.26 -20.65 -4.22
CA VAL A 183 21.05 -19.18 -4.31
C VAL A 183 22.17 -18.44 -3.61
N LYS A 184 22.51 -18.88 -2.40
CA LYS A 184 23.61 -18.28 -1.62
C LYS A 184 24.93 -18.44 -2.32
N GLN A 185 25.24 -19.63 -2.83
CA GLN A 185 26.49 -19.89 -3.53
C GLN A 185 26.59 -19.04 -4.80
N ALA A 186 25.60 -19.15 -5.71
CA ALA A 186 25.57 -18.43 -6.97
C ALA A 186 25.70 -16.91 -6.81
N LEU A 187 24.92 -16.31 -5.91
CA LEU A 187 24.92 -14.88 -5.73
C LEU A 187 26.09 -14.34 -4.91
N SER A 188 26.69 -15.17 -4.01
CA SER A 188 27.92 -14.79 -3.30
C SER A 188 29.12 -14.73 -4.22
N GLU A 189 29.21 -15.61 -5.21
CA GLU A 189 30.29 -15.63 -6.20
C GLU A 189 30.31 -14.35 -7.07
N LEU A 190 29.16 -13.73 -7.29
CA LEU A 190 29.08 -12.43 -7.99
C LEU A 190 29.67 -11.26 -7.16
N GLY A 191 29.85 -11.46 -5.83
CA GLY A 191 30.42 -10.46 -4.93
C GLY A 191 29.52 -9.23 -4.65
N THR A 192 28.32 -9.20 -5.24
CA THR A 192 27.37 -8.07 -5.15
C THR A 192 26.24 -8.31 -4.15
N VAL A 193 26.08 -9.56 -3.67
CA VAL A 193 25.04 -9.97 -2.73
C VAL A 193 25.66 -10.49 -1.45
N SER A 194 25.25 -9.90 -0.33
CA SER A 194 25.69 -10.31 1.00
C SER A 194 24.63 -11.13 1.68
N PHE A 195 25.04 -12.21 2.33
CA PHE A 195 24.16 -13.08 3.12
C PHE A 195 24.50 -12.94 4.61
N THR A 196 23.49 -12.71 5.43
CA THR A 196 23.66 -12.46 6.86
C THR A 196 22.58 -13.14 7.69
N ARG A 197 22.85 -13.25 8.99
CA ARG A 197 21.87 -13.68 9.99
C ARG A 197 21.40 -12.47 10.76
N VAL A 198 20.14 -12.10 10.55
CA VAL A 198 19.51 -10.99 11.29
C VAL A 198 18.97 -11.52 12.62
N ALA A 199 19.10 -10.72 13.67
CA ALA A 199 18.59 -11.04 15.01
C ALA A 199 17.05 -10.90 15.04
N MET A 200 16.36 -11.69 14.23
CA MET A 200 14.90 -11.74 14.14
C MET A 200 14.35 -13.18 14.09
N GLN A 201 13.10 -13.35 14.46
CA GLN A 201 12.41 -14.64 14.39
C GLN A 201 10.92 -14.42 14.05
N PRO A 202 10.39 -15.08 12.98
CA PRO A 202 11.12 -15.90 12.00
C PRO A 202 11.93 -15.01 11.02
N GLY A 203 12.75 -15.63 10.16
CA GLY A 203 13.46 -14.93 9.09
C GLY A 203 14.93 -14.59 9.38
N LYS A 204 15.64 -15.39 10.20
CA LYS A 204 17.07 -15.15 10.51
C LYS A 204 17.99 -15.04 9.28
N PRO A 205 17.98 -16.00 8.30
CA PRO A 205 18.82 -15.88 7.13
C PRO A 205 18.22 -14.87 6.14
N GLN A 206 19.03 -13.96 5.66
CA GLN A 206 18.65 -12.95 4.66
C GLN A 206 19.78 -12.76 3.67
N GLY A 207 19.45 -12.54 2.40
CA GLY A 207 20.40 -12.06 1.40
C GLY A 207 19.93 -10.72 0.85
N PHE A 208 20.87 -9.81 0.64
CA PHE A 208 20.60 -8.50 0.05
C PHE A 208 21.80 -8.02 -0.76
N GLY A 209 21.52 -7.40 -1.89
CA GLY A 209 22.54 -6.81 -2.78
C GLY A 209 21.94 -6.22 -4.03
N HIS A 210 22.74 -6.19 -5.09
CA HIS A 210 22.35 -5.67 -6.40
C HIS A 210 22.79 -6.66 -7.48
N LEU A 211 22.02 -6.76 -8.55
CA LEU A 211 22.39 -7.45 -9.78
C LEU A 211 22.44 -6.44 -10.93
N GLY A 212 23.34 -6.67 -11.90
CA GLY A 212 23.64 -5.68 -12.90
C GLY A 212 24.07 -4.36 -12.27
N ASP A 213 23.77 -3.25 -12.93
CA ASP A 213 24.26 -1.95 -12.47
C ASP A 213 23.55 -1.46 -11.19
N HIS A 214 22.27 -1.76 -10.98
CA HIS A 214 21.54 -1.17 -9.85
C HIS A 214 20.27 -1.89 -9.43
N VAL A 215 19.94 -3.09 -9.91
CA VAL A 215 18.69 -3.76 -9.55
C VAL A 215 18.83 -4.42 -8.17
N PRO A 216 18.16 -3.92 -7.11
CA PRO A 216 18.24 -4.53 -5.80
C PRO A 216 17.61 -5.92 -5.81
N ILE A 217 18.28 -6.86 -5.14
CA ILE A 217 17.81 -8.22 -4.92
C ILE A 217 17.67 -8.51 -3.44
N PHE A 218 16.55 -9.12 -3.07
CA PHE A 218 16.27 -9.63 -1.73
C PHE A 218 16.11 -11.13 -1.80
N CYS A 219 16.94 -11.86 -1.05
CA CYS A 219 16.87 -13.31 -0.97
C CYS A 219 16.26 -13.70 0.37
N LEU A 220 15.02 -14.19 0.30
CA LEU A 220 14.18 -14.47 1.47
C LEU A 220 14.16 -15.98 1.81
N PRO A 221 13.90 -16.34 3.09
CA PRO A 221 13.77 -17.73 3.48
C PRO A 221 12.65 -18.48 2.76
N GLY A 222 12.83 -19.81 2.59
CA GLY A 222 11.83 -20.66 1.95
C GLY A 222 10.58 -20.96 2.79
N ASN A 223 10.64 -20.87 4.13
CA ASN A 223 9.45 -21.05 4.96
C ASN A 223 8.46 -19.89 4.79
N PRO A 224 7.15 -20.15 4.55
CA PRO A 224 6.18 -19.12 4.16
C PRO A 224 6.04 -17.95 5.16
N VAL A 225 6.00 -18.26 6.46
CA VAL A 225 5.90 -17.19 7.48
C VAL A 225 7.18 -16.37 7.55
N SER A 226 8.34 -17.00 7.37
CA SER A 226 9.62 -16.30 7.31
C SER A 226 9.68 -15.39 6.08
N ALA A 227 9.21 -15.86 4.94
CA ALA A 227 9.14 -15.10 3.70
C ALA A 227 8.24 -13.85 3.86
N LEU A 228 7.03 -14.02 4.43
CA LEU A 228 6.11 -12.90 4.68
C LEU A 228 6.71 -11.87 5.64
N VAL A 229 7.24 -12.32 6.78
CA VAL A 229 7.83 -11.40 7.77
C VAL A 229 9.03 -10.67 7.18
N SER A 230 9.92 -11.37 6.47
CA SER A 230 11.05 -10.75 5.79
C SER A 230 10.61 -9.75 4.72
N PHE A 231 9.56 -10.07 3.96
CA PHE A 231 8.97 -9.16 3.00
C PHE A 231 8.47 -7.87 3.67
N GLU A 232 7.69 -7.99 4.74
CA GLU A 232 7.13 -6.83 5.45
C GLU A 232 8.21 -5.93 6.07
N VAL A 233 9.30 -6.54 6.56
CA VAL A 233 10.39 -5.82 7.23
C VAL A 233 11.36 -5.16 6.24
N PHE A 234 11.67 -5.82 5.11
CA PHE A 234 12.74 -5.38 4.20
C PHE A 234 12.24 -4.97 2.82
N VAL A 235 11.44 -5.83 2.17
CA VAL A 235 11.06 -5.60 0.76
C VAL A 235 9.99 -4.53 0.62
N ARG A 236 8.95 -4.58 1.47
CA ARG A 236 7.88 -3.58 1.46
C ARG A 236 8.40 -2.15 1.65
N PRO A 237 9.29 -1.85 2.63
CA PRO A 237 9.87 -0.52 2.76
C PRO A 237 10.64 -0.06 1.53
N ALA A 238 11.37 -0.96 0.86
CA ALA A 238 12.08 -0.64 -0.38
C ALA A 238 11.11 -0.26 -1.51
N ILE A 239 10.07 -1.07 -1.74
CA ILE A 239 9.01 -0.77 -2.71
C ILE A 239 8.38 0.61 -2.43
N ARG A 240 8.02 0.88 -1.18
CA ARG A 240 7.40 2.14 -0.78
C ARG A 240 8.33 3.34 -0.93
N LYS A 241 9.64 3.14 -0.70
CA LYS A 241 10.66 4.16 -0.96
C LYS A 241 10.78 4.48 -2.45
N LEU A 242 10.79 3.47 -3.31
CA LEU A 242 10.78 3.65 -4.77
C LEU A 242 9.54 4.40 -5.25
N LEU A 243 8.39 4.15 -4.66
CA LEU A 243 7.14 4.89 -4.90
C LEU A 243 7.18 6.35 -4.37
N GLY A 244 8.22 6.75 -3.64
CA GLY A 244 8.32 8.06 -3.01
C GLY A 244 7.34 8.29 -1.86
N LYS A 245 6.86 7.21 -1.23
CA LYS A 245 5.97 7.32 -0.06
C LYS A 245 6.73 7.84 1.15
N ARG A 246 6.14 8.79 1.92
CA ARG A 246 6.73 9.31 3.15
C ARG A 246 6.78 8.24 4.25
N SER A 247 5.71 7.48 4.43
CA SER A 247 5.65 6.34 5.34
C SER A 247 6.02 5.08 4.58
N ILE A 248 7.22 4.58 4.78
CA ILE A 248 7.73 3.36 4.12
C ILE A 248 7.39 2.09 4.91
N GLN A 249 7.31 2.18 6.23
CA GLN A 249 6.90 1.07 7.10
C GLN A 249 5.39 1.07 7.32
N ARG A 250 4.83 -0.06 7.76
CA ARG A 250 3.45 -0.11 8.25
C ARG A 250 3.33 0.68 9.54
N ALA A 251 2.20 1.37 9.72
CA ALA A 251 1.86 1.96 10.99
C ALA A 251 1.71 0.86 12.05
N THR A 252 2.18 1.14 13.25
CA THR A 252 2.01 0.25 14.40
C THR A 252 0.92 0.77 15.32
N VAL A 253 0.30 -0.15 16.05
CA VAL A 253 -0.64 0.16 17.13
C VAL A 253 -0.19 -0.52 18.42
N GLN A 254 -0.63 -0.01 19.55
CA GLN A 254 -0.46 -0.66 20.85
C GLN A 254 -1.73 -1.47 21.17
N ALA A 255 -1.55 -2.74 21.49
CA ALA A 255 -2.65 -3.64 21.86
C ALA A 255 -2.35 -4.33 23.19
N SER A 256 -3.39 -4.71 23.94
CA SER A 256 -3.25 -5.55 25.11
C SER A 256 -3.13 -7.02 24.68
N ALA A 257 -2.08 -7.70 25.10
CA ALA A 257 -1.93 -9.15 24.88
C ALA A 257 -2.94 -9.91 25.74
N LEU A 258 -3.80 -10.73 25.12
CA LEU A 258 -4.82 -11.48 25.86
C LEU A 258 -4.28 -12.77 26.52
N GLU A 259 -3.06 -13.15 26.18
CA GLU A 259 -2.38 -14.34 26.68
C GLU A 259 -0.91 -14.06 27.01
N ARG A 260 -0.30 -14.95 27.78
CA ARG A 260 1.16 -14.93 28.03
C ARG A 260 1.90 -15.30 26.74
N ILE A 261 2.97 -14.54 26.44
CA ILE A 261 3.82 -14.79 25.26
C ILE A 261 5.25 -14.97 25.71
N GLU A 262 5.82 -16.11 25.39
CA GLU A 262 7.26 -16.37 25.59
C GLU A 262 8.02 -16.02 24.34
N SER A 263 9.19 -15.41 24.51
CA SER A 263 10.08 -14.97 23.43
C SER A 263 11.53 -15.31 23.77
N PRO A 264 12.32 -15.79 22.81
CA PRO A 264 13.74 -16.03 23.05
C PRO A 264 14.50 -14.70 23.16
N ALA A 265 15.44 -14.62 24.10
CA ALA A 265 16.32 -13.48 24.25
C ALA A 265 17.21 -13.25 23.00
N GLY A 266 17.57 -11.99 22.74
CA GLY A 266 18.53 -11.61 21.70
C GLY A 266 18.00 -11.64 20.28
N VAL A 267 16.67 -11.81 20.09
CA VAL A 267 16.03 -11.76 18.77
C VAL A 267 14.69 -11.02 18.84
N ARG A 268 14.46 -10.14 17.88
CA ARG A 268 13.15 -9.50 17.72
C ARG A 268 12.16 -10.52 17.15
N GLN A 269 11.10 -10.79 17.89
CA GLN A 269 10.09 -11.77 17.47
C GLN A 269 8.91 -11.11 16.75
N TYR A 270 8.47 -11.76 15.68
CA TYR A 270 7.26 -11.39 14.94
C TYR A 270 6.27 -12.56 15.02
N ARG A 271 5.27 -12.44 15.89
CA ARG A 271 4.26 -13.48 16.11
C ARG A 271 2.98 -13.14 15.34
N ARG A 272 2.41 -14.12 14.70
CA ARG A 272 1.10 -13.99 14.04
C ARG A 272 0.02 -13.80 15.09
N GLY A 273 -0.89 -12.86 14.86
CA GLY A 273 -2.00 -12.58 15.76
C GLY A 273 -3.26 -12.13 15.04
N VAL A 274 -4.35 -12.13 15.81
CA VAL A 274 -5.60 -11.47 15.45
C VAL A 274 -5.74 -10.25 16.32
N LEU A 275 -5.72 -9.08 15.70
CA LEU A 275 -5.94 -7.79 16.32
C LEU A 275 -7.45 -7.51 16.39
N HIS A 276 -7.96 -7.24 17.58
CA HIS A 276 -9.34 -6.92 17.84
C HIS A 276 -9.46 -5.45 18.25
N ARG A 277 -10.49 -4.78 17.76
CA ARG A 277 -10.85 -3.43 18.24
C ARG A 277 -11.84 -3.54 19.36
N GLU A 278 -11.51 -2.95 20.49
CA GLU A 278 -12.35 -2.95 21.70
C GLU A 278 -13.43 -1.85 21.62
N ALA A 279 -14.52 -2.05 22.34
CA ALA A 279 -15.63 -1.08 22.42
C ALA A 279 -15.19 0.29 22.96
N ASN A 280 -14.17 0.34 23.79
CA ASN A 280 -13.56 1.57 24.34
C ASN A 280 -12.61 2.29 23.36
N GLY A 281 -12.48 1.79 22.12
CA GLY A 281 -11.59 2.31 21.09
C GLY A 281 -10.14 1.81 21.17
N GLY A 282 -9.77 1.01 22.18
CA GLY A 282 -8.50 0.34 22.31
C GLY A 282 -8.37 -0.87 21.39
N TYR A 283 -7.22 -1.56 21.51
CA TYR A 283 -6.95 -2.81 20.79
C TYR A 283 -6.52 -3.90 21.76
N SER A 284 -6.93 -5.13 21.46
CA SER A 284 -6.38 -6.34 22.05
C SER A 284 -5.90 -7.29 20.97
N VAL A 285 -5.03 -8.23 21.32
CA VAL A 285 -4.46 -9.20 20.37
C VAL A 285 -4.38 -10.59 20.98
N THR A 286 -4.77 -11.60 20.20
CA THR A 286 -4.55 -13.01 20.47
C THR A 286 -3.56 -13.57 19.46
N LEU A 287 -2.70 -14.51 19.88
CA LEU A 287 -1.80 -15.19 18.94
C LEU A 287 -2.54 -16.24 18.11
N VAL A 288 -2.03 -16.50 16.92
CA VAL A 288 -2.55 -17.53 16.02
C VAL A 288 -1.46 -18.57 15.73
N GLY A 289 -1.71 -19.78 16.14
CA GLY A 289 -0.77 -20.89 15.98
C GLY A 289 0.50 -20.73 16.82
N GLY A 290 1.35 -21.75 16.77
CA GLY A 290 2.65 -21.76 17.44
C GLY A 290 3.70 -20.90 16.73
N PRO A 291 4.96 -20.88 17.19
CA PRO A 291 6.05 -20.09 16.61
C PRO A 291 6.58 -20.65 15.27
N GLY A 292 6.10 -21.82 14.82
CA GLY A 292 6.57 -22.49 13.61
C GLY A 292 6.41 -21.66 12.34
N SER A 293 7.47 -21.58 11.55
CA SER A 293 7.53 -20.77 10.32
C SER A 293 6.90 -21.42 9.09
N HIS A 294 6.49 -22.69 9.19
CA HIS A 294 5.80 -23.46 8.16
C HIS A 294 4.26 -23.41 8.27
N LEU A 295 3.71 -22.78 9.32
CA LEU A 295 2.27 -22.82 9.62
C LEU A 295 1.50 -21.81 8.74
N ILE A 296 1.26 -22.18 7.49
CA ILE A 296 0.60 -21.32 6.50
C ILE A 296 -0.89 -21.08 6.80
N ALA A 297 -1.60 -22.08 7.31
CA ALA A 297 -3.02 -21.92 7.70
C ALA A 297 -3.18 -20.90 8.85
N ALA A 298 -2.32 -20.97 9.85
CA ALA A 298 -2.27 -19.99 10.93
C ALA A 298 -1.89 -18.58 10.41
N MET A 299 -1.03 -18.49 9.39
CA MET A 299 -0.70 -17.24 8.74
C MET A 299 -1.91 -16.64 8.01
N ALA A 300 -2.68 -17.46 7.32
CA ALA A 300 -3.88 -17.02 6.60
C ALA A 300 -4.99 -16.53 7.56
N SER A 301 -5.02 -17.03 8.79
CA SER A 301 -6.00 -16.60 9.81
C SER A 301 -5.55 -15.35 10.60
N ALA A 302 -4.29 -14.93 10.45
CA ALA A 302 -3.75 -13.75 11.13
C ALA A 302 -4.03 -12.47 10.35
N ASN A 303 -4.30 -11.37 11.05
CA ASN A 303 -4.44 -10.04 10.46
C ASN A 303 -3.35 -9.06 10.94
N CYS A 304 -2.43 -9.53 11.79
CA CYS A 304 -1.35 -8.70 12.32
C CYS A 304 -0.10 -9.51 12.67
N LEU A 305 1.00 -8.80 12.87
CA LEU A 305 2.21 -9.30 13.51
C LEU A 305 2.39 -8.60 14.86
N VAL A 306 2.47 -9.38 15.93
CA VAL A 306 2.87 -8.92 17.26
C VAL A 306 4.38 -8.85 17.30
N VAL A 307 4.92 -7.69 17.62
CA VAL A 307 6.36 -7.44 17.70
C VAL A 307 6.79 -7.50 19.16
N ILE A 308 7.77 -8.35 19.44
CA ILE A 308 8.39 -8.48 20.75
C ILE A 308 9.86 -8.14 20.58
N ASP A 309 10.32 -7.14 21.30
CA ASP A 309 11.70 -6.65 21.20
C ASP A 309 12.68 -7.69 21.73
N GLU A 310 13.92 -7.60 21.27
CA GLU A 310 14.99 -8.58 21.50
C GLU A 310 15.39 -8.78 22.96
N GLU A 311 15.09 -7.80 23.81
CA GLU A 311 15.38 -7.84 25.25
C GLU A 311 14.23 -8.45 26.07
N VAL A 312 13.04 -8.63 25.45
CA VAL A 312 11.85 -9.12 26.11
C VAL A 312 11.74 -10.64 25.96
N THR A 313 11.83 -11.35 27.06
CA THR A 313 11.69 -12.82 27.07
C THR A 313 10.29 -13.31 27.43
N GLU A 314 9.47 -12.43 27.99
CA GLU A 314 8.11 -12.75 28.39
C GLU A 314 7.21 -11.51 28.31
N VAL A 315 6.01 -11.69 27.79
CA VAL A 315 4.91 -10.72 27.85
C VAL A 315 3.81 -11.34 28.70
N VAL A 316 3.47 -10.71 29.81
CA VAL A 316 2.38 -11.15 30.69
C VAL A 316 1.04 -10.76 30.06
N SER A 317 0.01 -11.60 30.23
CA SER A 317 -1.37 -11.28 29.81
C SER A 317 -1.82 -9.93 30.36
N GLY A 318 -2.46 -9.12 29.55
CA GLY A 318 -2.87 -7.74 29.86
C GLY A 318 -1.80 -6.68 29.55
N SER A 319 -0.54 -7.07 29.33
CA SER A 319 0.52 -6.11 28.98
C SER A 319 0.34 -5.54 27.58
N ARG A 320 0.84 -4.33 27.39
CA ARG A 320 0.86 -3.69 26.06
C ARG A 320 1.97 -4.23 25.19
N VAL A 321 1.63 -4.52 23.95
CA VAL A 321 2.56 -4.96 22.90
C VAL A 321 2.41 -4.13 21.65
N THR A 322 3.51 -3.98 20.90
CA THR A 322 3.50 -3.34 19.60
C THR A 322 2.96 -4.32 18.55
N VAL A 323 2.02 -3.88 17.74
CA VAL A 323 1.39 -4.69 16.70
C VAL A 323 1.47 -3.99 15.37
N ILE A 324 1.84 -4.73 14.33
CA ILE A 324 1.83 -4.32 12.91
C ILE A 324 0.57 -4.90 12.26
N PRO A 325 -0.47 -4.12 11.97
CA PRO A 325 -1.62 -4.59 11.20
C PRO A 325 -1.20 -4.92 9.77
N LEU A 326 -1.50 -6.14 9.30
CA LEU A 326 -1.22 -6.58 7.92
C LEU A 326 -2.36 -6.22 6.99
N LEU A 327 -3.57 -6.38 7.47
CA LEU A 327 -4.80 -5.97 6.81
C LEU A 327 -5.41 -4.87 7.67
N LEU A 328 -5.49 -3.66 7.17
CA LEU A 328 -6.45 -2.69 7.67
C LEU A 328 -7.81 -3.11 7.13
N SER A 329 -8.31 -4.28 7.51
CA SER A 329 -9.65 -4.69 7.14
C SER A 329 -10.63 -3.78 7.86
N GLN A 330 -11.30 -3.01 7.09
CA GLN A 330 -12.66 -2.62 7.31
C GLN A 330 -13.51 -3.89 7.61
N ARG A 331 -13.68 -4.22 8.88
CA ARG A 331 -14.81 -4.97 9.42
C ARG A 331 -15.22 -4.37 10.73
#